data_527190b0fe522859404c9bb6a741221a
#
_entry.id   527190b0fe522859404c9bb6a741221a
#
_cell.length_a   1.000
_cell.length_b   1.000
_cell.length_c   1.000
_cell.angle_alpha   90.00
_cell.angle_beta   90.00
_cell.angle_gamma   90.00
#
_symmetry.space_group_name_H-M   'P 1'
#
loop_
_entity.id
_entity.type
_entity.pdbx_description
1 polymer ?
#
loop_
_entity_poly.entity_id
_entity_poly.type
_entity_poly.pdbx_seq_one_letter_code
_entity_poly.pdbx_strand_id
1 'polypeptide(L)'
;YAVDESGTDDDALAAFRYEGIDKPLTRINAVATGGKAPCNIFQTKNLIYTANYTGGSITEFRLADDGSIKKANKVMTFSLTGKAPDKTRQQSAHLHCVTADHYEWRAFACDLGNDCIYSLKPNATCDGLEVDSTLYVAAGSGPRHLTFDDEGRYAYLITELSGEVMGFSHH
;
A
#
# COMPACT_ATOMS: atom_id res chain seq x y z
N TYR A 1 -9.89 -9.05 -5.43
CA TYR A 1 -8.84 -9.35 -4.45
C TYR A 1 -9.24 -8.80 -3.08
N ALA A 2 -8.83 -9.47 -2.01
CA ALA A 2 -9.10 -9.06 -0.64
C ALA A 2 -7.89 -9.38 0.26
N VAL A 3 -7.67 -8.55 1.27
CA VAL A 3 -6.69 -8.80 2.34
C VAL A 3 -7.38 -9.21 3.62
N ASP A 4 -6.69 -9.98 4.45
CA ASP A 4 -7.10 -10.37 5.80
C ASP A 4 -6.19 -9.68 6.83
N GLU A 5 -6.75 -8.76 7.60
CA GLU A 5 -6.07 -8.03 8.67
C GLU A 5 -5.98 -8.81 10.00
N SER A 6 -6.41 -10.07 10.06
CA SER A 6 -6.48 -10.84 11.31
C SER A 6 -5.14 -11.07 12.02
N GLY A 7 -4.05 -10.74 11.33
CA GLY A 7 -2.68 -10.84 11.88
C GLY A 7 -2.00 -12.18 11.64
N THR A 8 -2.69 -13.16 11.06
CA THR A 8 -2.05 -14.36 10.50
C THR A 8 -1.55 -14.04 9.09
N ASP A 9 -0.37 -14.53 8.72
CA ASP A 9 0.18 -14.28 7.38
C ASP A 9 -0.25 -15.35 6.35
N ASP A 10 -0.74 -16.47 6.83
CA ASP A 10 -1.26 -17.53 5.96
C ASP A 10 -2.52 -17.06 5.26
N ASP A 11 -2.52 -17.14 3.91
CA ASP A 11 -3.68 -16.74 3.09
C ASP A 11 -4.11 -15.26 3.22
N ALA A 12 -3.22 -14.38 3.65
CA ALA A 12 -3.51 -12.98 3.95
C ALA A 12 -3.90 -12.12 2.73
N LEU A 13 -3.61 -12.57 1.50
CA LEU A 13 -4.08 -11.96 0.25
C LEU A 13 -4.79 -13.02 -0.60
N ALA A 14 -6.07 -12.83 -0.89
CA ALA A 14 -6.91 -13.77 -1.62
C ALA A 14 -7.42 -13.19 -2.95
N ALA A 15 -7.46 -14.04 -3.98
CA ALA A 15 -8.07 -13.77 -5.27
C ALA A 15 -9.43 -14.46 -5.38
N PHE A 16 -10.41 -13.73 -5.94
CA PHE A 16 -11.76 -14.23 -6.17
C PHE A 16 -12.20 -13.96 -7.60
N ARG A 17 -12.99 -14.87 -8.16
CA ARG A 17 -13.70 -14.67 -9.41
C ARG A 17 -15.02 -13.98 -9.11
N TYR A 18 -15.29 -12.90 -9.86
CA TYR A 18 -16.56 -12.19 -9.88
C TYR A 18 -17.28 -12.47 -11.19
N GLU A 19 -18.46 -13.05 -11.12
CA GLU A 19 -19.29 -13.42 -12.30
C GLU A 19 -20.61 -12.65 -12.36
N GLY A 20 -20.72 -11.56 -11.64
CA GLY A 20 -21.91 -10.72 -11.56
C GLY A 20 -22.52 -10.64 -10.17
N ILE A 21 -23.43 -9.67 -9.97
CA ILE A 21 -23.98 -9.34 -8.66
C ILE A 21 -24.82 -10.46 -8.03
N ASP A 22 -25.42 -11.30 -8.87
CA ASP A 22 -26.30 -12.40 -8.42
C ASP A 22 -25.56 -13.71 -8.16
N LYS A 23 -24.23 -13.72 -8.29
CA LYS A 23 -23.40 -14.90 -8.08
C LYS A 23 -22.44 -14.70 -6.91
N PRO A 24 -22.21 -15.74 -6.10
CA PRO A 24 -21.22 -15.66 -5.04
C PRO A 24 -19.81 -15.51 -5.62
N LEU A 25 -18.93 -14.85 -4.86
CA LEU A 25 -17.51 -14.83 -5.17
C LEU A 25 -16.92 -16.23 -5.02
N THR A 26 -16.20 -16.69 -6.03
CA THR A 26 -15.50 -17.97 -6.00
C THR A 26 -14.01 -17.71 -5.77
N ARG A 27 -13.46 -18.24 -4.66
CA ARG A 27 -12.03 -18.12 -4.36
C ARG A 27 -11.21 -18.84 -5.42
N ILE A 28 -10.23 -18.15 -6.01
CA ILE A 28 -9.26 -18.71 -6.94
C ILE A 28 -8.08 -19.29 -6.16
N ASN A 29 -7.38 -18.44 -5.41
CA ASN A 29 -6.30 -18.84 -4.51
C ASN A 29 -6.11 -17.79 -3.40
N ALA A 30 -5.21 -18.07 -2.48
CA ALA A 30 -4.67 -17.09 -1.55
C ALA A 30 -3.20 -17.38 -1.25
N VAL A 31 -2.48 -16.34 -0.79
CA VAL A 31 -1.04 -16.38 -0.53
C VAL A 31 -0.70 -15.57 0.71
N ALA A 32 0.40 -15.92 1.36
CA ALA A 32 0.99 -15.11 2.42
C ALA A 32 1.54 -13.80 1.85
N THR A 33 1.41 -12.69 2.58
CA THR A 33 1.97 -11.40 2.18
C THR A 33 3.44 -11.24 2.55
N GLY A 34 3.96 -12.05 3.46
CA GLY A 34 5.30 -11.88 4.03
C GLY A 34 5.42 -10.64 4.92
N GLY A 35 4.30 -9.96 5.21
CA GLY A 35 4.16 -8.87 6.15
C GLY A 35 3.05 -9.18 7.16
N LYS A 36 2.78 -8.24 8.07
CA LYS A 36 1.73 -8.43 9.09
C LYS A 36 0.63 -7.39 8.92
N ALA A 37 -0.62 -7.83 9.07
CA ALA A 37 -1.83 -7.03 8.97
C ALA A 37 -1.87 -6.22 7.65
N PRO A 38 -2.00 -6.87 6.47
CA PRO A 38 -2.20 -6.18 5.21
C PRO A 38 -3.55 -5.47 5.23
N CYS A 39 -3.56 -4.16 4.97
CA CYS A 39 -4.76 -3.31 5.11
C CYS A 39 -5.19 -2.62 3.81
N ASN A 40 -4.36 -2.66 2.77
CA ASN A 40 -4.66 -2.01 1.50
C ASN A 40 -4.11 -2.82 0.33
N ILE A 41 -4.79 -2.74 -0.80
CA ILE A 41 -4.42 -3.35 -2.08
C ILE A 41 -4.39 -2.27 -3.15
N PHE A 42 -3.34 -2.29 -3.96
CA PHE A 42 -3.29 -1.57 -5.22
C PHE A 42 -2.96 -2.54 -6.35
N GLN A 43 -3.72 -2.49 -7.44
CA GLN A 43 -3.55 -3.38 -8.59
C GLN A 43 -3.22 -2.58 -9.85
N THR A 44 -2.17 -3.00 -10.54
CA THR A 44 -1.90 -2.66 -11.94
C THR A 44 -2.37 -3.79 -12.85
N LYS A 45 -2.10 -3.70 -14.14
CA LYS A 45 -2.46 -4.76 -15.10
C LYS A 45 -1.92 -6.15 -14.69
N ASN A 46 -0.67 -6.23 -14.22
CA ASN A 46 0.04 -7.51 -14.00
C ASN A 46 0.59 -7.69 -12.58
N LEU A 47 0.44 -6.68 -11.74
CA LEU A 47 0.99 -6.65 -10.39
C LEU A 47 -0.08 -6.30 -9.36
N ILE A 48 0.08 -6.83 -8.16
CA ILE A 48 -0.62 -6.37 -6.96
C ILE A 48 0.42 -5.96 -5.94
N TYR A 49 0.12 -4.88 -5.24
CA TYR A 49 0.85 -4.43 -4.06
C TYR A 49 -0.07 -4.46 -2.85
N THR A 50 0.45 -4.93 -1.72
CA THR A 50 -0.22 -4.80 -0.42
C THR A 50 0.58 -3.88 0.49
N ALA A 51 -0.12 -2.97 1.19
CA ALA A 51 0.45 -2.27 2.34
C ALA A 51 0.19 -3.10 3.59
N ASN A 52 1.23 -3.44 4.34
CA ASN A 52 1.17 -4.26 5.54
C ASN A 52 1.40 -3.36 6.76
N TYR A 53 0.32 -3.03 7.47
CA TYR A 53 0.31 -2.01 8.53
C TYR A 53 1.26 -2.36 9.67
N THR A 54 1.01 -3.46 10.36
CA THR A 54 1.82 -3.86 11.51
C THR A 54 3.22 -4.31 11.10
N GLY A 55 3.36 -4.86 9.88
CA GLY A 55 4.64 -5.26 9.32
C GLY A 55 5.53 -4.11 8.86
N GLY A 56 4.98 -2.89 8.72
CA GLY A 56 5.71 -1.73 8.20
C GLY A 56 6.32 -2.00 6.82
N SER A 57 5.58 -2.64 5.92
CA SER A 57 6.13 -3.11 4.65
C SER A 57 5.13 -3.01 3.49
N ILE A 58 5.66 -3.07 2.28
CA ILE A 58 4.91 -3.25 1.04
C ILE A 58 5.35 -4.57 0.42
N THR A 59 4.38 -5.36 -0.06
CA THR A 59 4.69 -6.60 -0.78
C THR A 59 4.17 -6.51 -2.21
N GLU A 60 5.03 -6.89 -3.15
CA GLU A 60 4.71 -6.99 -4.57
C GLU A 60 4.41 -8.44 -4.96
N PHE A 61 3.37 -8.64 -5.76
CA PHE A 61 2.98 -9.93 -6.33
C PHE A 61 2.76 -9.79 -7.83
N ARG A 62 3.05 -10.85 -8.57
CA ARG A 62 2.67 -10.99 -9.97
C ARG A 62 1.34 -11.71 -10.08
N LEU A 63 0.52 -11.28 -11.05
CA LEU A 63 -0.71 -11.96 -11.42
C LEU A 63 -0.45 -12.96 -12.55
N ALA A 64 -1.18 -14.07 -12.54
CA ALA A 64 -1.30 -14.96 -13.70
C ALA A 64 -2.48 -14.52 -14.58
N ASP A 65 -2.53 -15.05 -15.81
CA ASP A 65 -3.57 -14.70 -16.79
C ASP A 65 -4.99 -15.10 -16.35
N ASP A 66 -5.11 -16.09 -15.47
CA ASP A 66 -6.37 -16.53 -14.87
C ASP A 66 -6.80 -15.70 -13.66
N GLY A 67 -6.03 -14.67 -13.28
CA GLY A 67 -6.25 -13.81 -12.13
C GLY A 67 -5.73 -14.37 -10.82
N SER A 68 -5.08 -15.54 -10.80
CA SER A 68 -4.47 -16.07 -9.58
C SER A 68 -3.23 -15.26 -9.20
N ILE A 69 -2.97 -15.21 -7.89
CA ILE A 69 -1.82 -14.49 -7.32
C ILE A 69 -0.65 -15.48 -7.25
N LYS A 70 0.50 -15.09 -7.82
CA LYS A 70 1.75 -15.83 -7.67
C LYS A 70 2.36 -15.54 -6.29
N LYS A 71 3.29 -16.37 -5.84
CA LYS A 71 4.06 -16.14 -4.61
C LYS A 71 4.62 -14.71 -4.60
N ALA A 72 4.74 -14.12 -3.40
CA ALA A 72 5.37 -12.82 -3.21
C ALA A 72 6.70 -12.71 -3.97
N ASN A 73 6.81 -11.66 -4.77
CA ASN A 73 8.02 -11.38 -5.57
C ASN A 73 9.05 -10.63 -4.72
N LYS A 74 8.60 -9.59 -4.02
CA LYS A 74 9.44 -8.71 -3.21
C LYS A 74 8.68 -8.17 -2.01
N VAL A 75 9.35 -8.13 -0.86
CA VAL A 75 8.89 -7.41 0.34
C VAL A 75 9.84 -6.26 0.60
N MET A 76 9.30 -5.03 0.65
CA MET A 76 10.04 -3.81 0.98
C MET A 76 9.65 -3.37 2.39
N THR A 77 10.61 -3.35 3.32
CA THR A 77 10.38 -3.02 4.73
C THR A 77 10.87 -1.62 5.04
N PHE A 78 10.12 -0.89 5.85
CA PHE A 78 10.42 0.46 6.30
C PHE A 78 10.69 0.46 7.80
N SER A 79 11.55 1.39 8.23
CA SER A 79 11.90 1.57 9.65
C SER A 79 11.37 2.91 10.14
N LEU A 80 11.18 3.04 11.45
CA LEU A 80 10.86 4.32 12.06
C LEU A 80 12.07 5.26 11.92
N THR A 81 11.85 6.41 11.26
CA THR A 81 12.88 7.43 11.03
C THR A 81 12.51 8.79 11.62
N GLY A 82 11.22 8.98 11.94
CA GLY A 82 10.65 10.24 12.36
C GLY A 82 10.53 10.41 13.88
N LYS A 83 10.06 11.58 14.27
CA LYS A 83 9.72 11.91 15.67
C LYS A 83 8.29 11.47 15.93
N ALA A 84 8.01 10.23 16.03
CA ALA A 84 6.69 9.70 16.34
C ALA A 84 6.08 10.35 17.63
N PRO A 85 5.23 11.38 17.53
CA PRO A 85 4.68 12.04 18.72
C PRO A 85 3.67 11.18 19.45
N ASP A 86 2.88 10.38 18.72
CA ASP A 86 1.96 9.42 19.32
C ASP A 86 2.69 8.10 19.60
N LYS A 87 3.07 7.92 20.87
CA LYS A 87 3.80 6.73 21.31
C LYS A 87 2.98 5.44 21.28
N THR A 88 1.68 5.53 21.11
CA THR A 88 0.78 4.36 21.04
C THR A 88 0.48 3.93 19.61
N ARG A 89 0.48 4.89 18.66
CA ARG A 89 0.10 4.66 17.26
C ARG A 89 1.27 4.76 16.28
N GLN A 90 2.38 5.40 16.68
CA GLN A 90 3.54 5.68 15.83
C GLN A 90 4.83 5.09 16.41
N GLN A 91 4.77 3.90 17.00
CA GLN A 91 5.93 3.21 17.58
C GLN A 91 6.82 2.52 16.54
N SER A 92 6.34 2.35 15.33
CA SER A 92 7.06 1.78 14.18
C SER A 92 6.54 2.38 12.87
N ALA A 93 7.17 2.04 11.74
CA ALA A 93 6.58 2.31 10.43
C ALA A 93 5.27 1.53 10.28
N HIS A 94 4.23 2.18 9.74
CA HIS A 94 2.90 1.61 9.54
C HIS A 94 2.40 1.99 8.14
N LEU A 95 2.69 1.15 7.15
CA LEU A 95 2.25 1.37 5.77
C LEU A 95 0.76 1.11 5.67
N HIS A 96 -0.04 2.16 5.41
CA HIS A 96 -1.49 2.06 5.40
C HIS A 96 -2.09 2.09 4.00
N CYS A 97 -1.39 2.63 3.02
CA CYS A 97 -1.84 2.73 1.65
C CYS A 97 -0.65 2.57 0.70
N VAL A 98 -0.88 1.89 -0.40
CA VAL A 98 -0.06 1.96 -1.60
C VAL A 98 -0.97 2.29 -2.78
N THR A 99 -0.57 3.23 -3.63
CA THR A 99 -1.30 3.67 -4.81
C THR A 99 -0.30 4.09 -5.90
N ALA A 100 -0.76 4.48 -7.08
CA ALA A 100 0.11 5.04 -8.10
C ALA A 100 -0.50 6.32 -8.69
N ASP A 101 0.33 7.08 -9.40
CA ASP A 101 -0.12 8.18 -10.21
C ASP A 101 -0.98 7.70 -11.41
N HIS A 102 -1.61 8.64 -12.10
CA HIS A 102 -2.50 8.34 -13.23
C HIS A 102 -1.81 7.50 -14.34
N TYR A 103 -0.51 7.62 -14.51
CA TYR A 103 0.25 6.90 -15.53
C TYR A 103 0.89 5.62 -15.03
N GLU A 104 0.75 5.30 -13.74
CA GLU A 104 1.40 4.15 -13.07
C GLU A 104 2.95 4.15 -13.20
N TRP A 105 3.56 5.32 -13.35
CA TRP A 105 5.01 5.45 -13.46
C TRP A 105 5.68 5.54 -12.10
N ARG A 106 4.93 6.04 -11.11
CA ARG A 106 5.38 6.12 -9.71
C ARG A 106 4.31 5.54 -8.81
N ALA A 107 4.75 4.73 -7.88
CA ALA A 107 3.92 4.33 -6.76
C ALA A 107 4.13 5.26 -5.58
N PHE A 108 3.12 5.38 -4.72
CA PHE A 108 3.15 6.20 -3.52
C PHE A 108 2.68 5.35 -2.35
N ALA A 109 3.33 5.51 -1.19
CA ALA A 109 2.96 4.80 0.01
C ALA A 109 2.83 5.74 1.20
N CYS A 110 1.71 5.64 1.93
CA CYS A 110 1.46 6.40 3.13
C CYS A 110 1.97 5.63 4.35
N ASP A 111 2.84 6.26 5.13
CA ASP A 111 3.34 5.73 6.39
C ASP A 111 2.80 6.55 7.56
N LEU A 112 1.83 5.97 8.26
CA LEU A 112 1.21 6.58 9.44
C LEU A 112 2.25 6.76 10.56
N GLY A 113 3.15 5.79 10.73
CA GLY A 113 4.15 5.80 11.79
C GLY A 113 5.21 6.87 11.63
N ASN A 114 5.59 7.18 10.37
CA ASN A 114 6.63 8.16 10.04
C ASN A 114 6.09 9.55 9.66
N ASP A 115 4.79 9.77 9.66
CA ASP A 115 4.16 11.01 9.19
C ASP A 115 4.64 11.41 7.77
N CYS A 116 4.68 10.45 6.85
CA CYS A 116 5.18 10.74 5.52
C CYS A 116 4.50 9.95 4.40
N ILE A 117 4.72 10.43 3.17
CA ILE A 117 4.40 9.74 1.93
C ILE A 117 5.72 9.44 1.22
N TYR A 118 5.98 8.19 0.89
CA TYR A 118 7.08 7.79 0.03
C TYR A 118 6.65 7.84 -1.44
N SER A 119 7.46 8.46 -2.29
CA SER A 119 7.42 8.24 -3.74
C SER A 119 8.36 7.09 -4.07
N LEU A 120 7.86 6.11 -4.79
CA LEU A 120 8.54 4.86 -5.12
C LEU A 120 8.69 4.75 -6.63
N LYS A 121 9.81 4.22 -7.09
CA LYS A 121 10.08 3.92 -8.50
C LYS A 121 10.63 2.51 -8.66
N PRO A 122 10.60 1.91 -9.86
CA PRO A 122 11.34 0.68 -10.12
C PRO A 122 12.82 0.84 -9.77
N ASN A 123 13.38 -0.16 -9.10
CA ASN A 123 14.82 -0.19 -8.82
C ASN A 123 15.63 -0.42 -10.11
N ALA A 124 16.96 -0.31 -10.03
CA ALA A 124 17.86 -0.40 -11.19
C ALA A 124 17.77 -1.76 -11.93
N THR A 125 17.34 -2.83 -11.27
CA THR A 125 17.17 -4.17 -11.86
C THR A 125 15.74 -4.44 -12.32
N CYS A 126 14.80 -3.52 -12.08
CA CYS A 126 13.37 -3.65 -12.39
C CYS A 126 12.75 -4.93 -11.81
N ASP A 127 13.24 -5.39 -10.67
CA ASP A 127 12.74 -6.56 -9.95
C ASP A 127 11.99 -6.19 -8.65
N GLY A 128 11.71 -4.90 -8.44
CA GLY A 128 10.98 -4.34 -7.30
C GLY A 128 11.05 -2.83 -7.27
N LEU A 129 10.58 -2.25 -6.17
CA LEU A 129 10.54 -0.80 -5.94
C LEU A 129 11.70 -0.35 -5.03
N GLU A 130 12.07 0.91 -5.17
CA GLU A 130 12.95 1.64 -4.25
C GLU A 130 12.36 3.02 -3.93
N VAL A 131 12.74 3.61 -2.80
CA VAL A 131 12.34 4.97 -2.44
C VAL A 131 13.07 5.97 -3.33
N ASP A 132 12.31 6.80 -4.05
CA ASP A 132 12.84 7.90 -4.85
C ASP A 132 12.91 9.19 -4.02
N SER A 133 11.83 9.49 -3.29
CA SER A 133 11.74 10.66 -2.41
C SER A 133 10.76 10.43 -1.25
N THR A 134 10.81 11.32 -0.26
CA THR A 134 9.93 11.27 0.91
C THR A 134 9.36 12.66 1.16
N LEU A 135 8.03 12.76 1.24
CA LEU A 135 7.32 13.96 1.65
C LEU A 135 6.85 13.79 3.10
N TYR A 136 7.37 14.57 4.02
CA TYR A 136 6.90 14.61 5.40
C TYR A 136 5.74 15.58 5.53
N VAL A 137 4.73 15.18 6.30
CA VAL A 137 3.61 16.03 6.71
C VAL A 137 3.77 16.46 8.18
N ALA A 138 2.79 17.17 8.73
CA ALA A 138 2.85 17.62 10.11
C ALA A 138 2.95 16.41 11.07
N ALA A 139 3.83 16.51 12.07
CA ALA A 139 4.06 15.44 13.04
C ALA A 139 2.77 15.10 13.80
N GLY A 140 2.43 13.82 13.89
CA GLY A 140 1.19 13.34 14.50
C GLY A 140 -0.01 13.34 13.56
N SER A 141 0.16 13.63 12.27
CA SER A 141 -0.94 13.57 11.29
C SER A 141 -1.40 12.15 10.99
N GLY A 142 -0.47 11.21 10.88
CA GLY A 142 -0.75 9.82 10.55
C GLY A 142 -1.35 9.65 9.15
N PRO A 143 -0.55 9.77 8.07
CA PRO A 143 -0.99 9.52 6.70
C PRO A 143 -1.69 8.18 6.54
N ARG A 144 -2.89 8.19 5.94
CA ARG A 144 -3.69 6.97 5.82
C ARG A 144 -3.91 6.55 4.37
N HIS A 145 -4.66 7.34 3.60
CA HIS A 145 -4.91 7.06 2.18
C HIS A 145 -4.58 8.26 1.32
N LEU A 146 -3.99 7.99 0.16
CA LEU A 146 -3.71 8.96 -0.90
C LEU A 146 -4.49 8.58 -2.16
N THR A 147 -5.07 9.58 -2.81
CA THR A 147 -5.68 9.43 -4.13
C THR A 147 -5.30 10.60 -5.02
N PHE A 148 -5.44 10.42 -6.33
CA PHE A 148 -5.19 11.46 -7.32
C PHE A 148 -6.49 11.88 -7.98
N ASP A 149 -6.54 13.10 -8.51
CA ASP A 149 -7.61 13.51 -9.43
C ASP A 149 -7.48 12.76 -10.76
N ASP A 150 -8.55 12.77 -11.57
CA ASP A 150 -8.61 12.02 -12.83
C ASP A 150 -7.53 12.45 -13.85
N GLU A 151 -7.01 13.66 -13.71
CA GLU A 151 -5.97 14.22 -14.59
C GLU A 151 -4.56 14.07 -14.01
N GLY A 152 -4.43 13.52 -12.79
CA GLY A 152 -3.15 13.32 -12.12
C GLY A 152 -2.43 14.60 -11.71
N ARG A 153 -3.11 15.75 -11.66
CA ARG A 153 -2.53 17.05 -11.33
C ARG A 153 -2.50 17.33 -9.84
N TYR A 154 -3.40 16.73 -9.10
CA TYR A 154 -3.54 16.91 -7.67
C TYR A 154 -3.61 15.58 -6.95
N ALA A 155 -3.00 15.52 -5.78
CA ALA A 155 -3.10 14.40 -4.86
C ALA A 155 -3.80 14.85 -3.57
N TYR A 156 -4.63 13.97 -3.00
CA TYR A 156 -5.37 14.23 -1.78
C TYR A 156 -5.05 13.14 -0.76
N LEU A 157 -4.52 13.56 0.37
CA LEU A 157 -4.19 12.71 1.50
C LEU A 157 -5.25 12.87 2.59
N ILE A 158 -5.81 11.77 3.08
CA ILE A 158 -6.53 11.75 4.34
C ILE A 158 -5.63 11.21 5.46
N THR A 159 -5.64 11.88 6.61
CA THR A 159 -4.86 11.51 7.80
C THR A 159 -5.76 10.84 8.83
N GLU A 160 -5.24 9.83 9.52
CA GLU A 160 -6.02 9.09 10.52
C GLU A 160 -5.98 9.75 11.90
N LEU A 161 -4.80 10.27 12.30
CA LEU A 161 -4.61 10.75 13.66
C LEU A 161 -5.07 12.21 13.83
N SER A 162 -4.81 13.08 12.85
CA SER A 162 -5.29 14.47 12.91
C SER A 162 -6.68 14.67 12.30
N GLY A 163 -7.21 13.72 11.51
CA GLY A 163 -8.53 13.82 10.89
C GLY A 163 -8.64 14.90 9.81
N GLU A 164 -7.56 15.17 9.09
CA GLU A 164 -7.48 16.22 8.07
C GLU A 164 -7.45 15.64 6.66
N VAL A 165 -7.85 16.47 5.69
CA VAL A 165 -7.61 16.23 4.25
C VAL A 165 -6.62 17.27 3.76
N MET A 166 -5.50 16.83 3.19
CA MET A 166 -4.45 17.68 2.63
C MET A 166 -4.41 17.53 1.11
N GLY A 167 -4.33 18.67 0.39
CA GLY A 167 -4.18 18.71 -1.06
C GLY A 167 -2.75 19.08 -1.46
N PHE A 168 -2.23 18.42 -2.49
CA PHE A 168 -0.90 18.65 -3.05
C PHE A 168 -1.00 18.83 -4.56
N SER A 169 -0.21 19.74 -5.13
CA SER A 169 0.02 19.73 -6.58
C SER A 169 1.00 18.60 -6.93
N HIS A 170 0.68 17.86 -7.97
CA HIS A 170 1.51 16.77 -8.49
C HIS A 170 2.05 17.16 -9.88
N HIS A 171 3.38 17.10 -10.06
CA HIS A 171 4.09 17.52 -11.28
C HIS A 171 5.08 16.46 -11.75
#